data_dbb3a1f518474861d31f3e8a37917299
#
_entry.id   dbb3a1f518474861d31f3e8a37917299
#
_cell.length_a   1.000
_cell.length_b   1.000
_cell.length_c   1.000
_cell.angle_alpha   90.00
_cell.angle_beta   90.00
_cell.angle_gamma   90.00
#
_symmetry.space_group_name_H-M   'P 1'
#
loop_
_entity.id
_entity.type
_entity.pdbx_description
1 polymer ?
#
loop_
_entity_poly.entity_id
_entity_poly.type
_entity_poly.pdbx_seq_one_letter_code
_entity_poly.pdbx_strand_id
1 'polypeptide(L)'
;MIPECYRLWAEVEAEASINIFRKTGLLVIGAEEDRDFQGIRRVLQQENLTREQFAKRFSSVQLPAGKSVVVDENAGVLFADRGLKSVQALFQRFGGVIHDGERVMEIIPGSTITLTTSNGKYQARSVVITAGPWAQSLLTSIGIELPLQTLRINVCYWKEKIPGTYGIQKNFPCFIDLRALGSQDDVYGLPSNEYPGLMKICLHSGTPSQPDERDKNPSDEDIKMVSDFVSKYFPGLVPVPAVMEHCMYTVTPDKDFILDHHPSHSNIVIGAGFSGHGFKFAPVIGKILSELSLGSQPSYDISSFKISRF
;
A
#
# COMPACT_ATOMS: atom_id res chain seq x y z
N MET A 1 11.09 -11.51 -2.76
CA MET A 1 10.90 -10.17 -2.13
C MET A 1 10.22 -10.25 -0.74
N ILE A 2 9.07 -10.93 -0.57
CA ILE A 2 8.31 -10.93 0.71
C ILE A 2 9.14 -11.38 1.93
N PRO A 3 9.87 -12.52 1.92
CA PRO A 3 10.68 -12.91 3.09
C PRO A 3 11.72 -11.86 3.47
N GLU A 4 12.33 -11.21 2.48
CA GLU A 4 13.30 -10.14 2.70
C GLU A 4 12.64 -8.88 3.30
N CYS A 5 11.40 -8.55 2.91
CA CYS A 5 10.66 -7.46 3.52
C CYS A 5 10.47 -7.67 5.03
N TYR A 6 10.07 -8.88 5.45
CA TYR A 6 9.95 -9.21 6.87
C TYR A 6 11.28 -9.03 7.61
N ARG A 7 12.38 -9.52 7.01
CA ARG A 7 13.71 -9.38 7.60
C ARG A 7 14.13 -7.92 7.75
N LEU A 8 13.99 -7.14 6.69
CA LEU A 8 14.37 -5.72 6.70
C LEU A 8 13.50 -4.86 7.63
N TRP A 9 12.19 -5.14 7.70
CA TRP A 9 11.34 -4.46 8.68
C TRP A 9 11.74 -4.80 10.11
N ALA A 10 12.10 -6.07 10.38
CA ALA A 10 12.59 -6.47 11.70
C ALA A 10 13.93 -5.80 12.05
N GLU A 11 14.81 -5.55 11.07
CA GLU A 11 16.04 -4.78 11.27
C GLU A 11 15.73 -3.32 11.62
N VAL A 12 14.76 -2.69 10.93
CA VAL A 12 14.31 -1.33 11.28
C VAL A 12 13.73 -1.28 12.69
N GLU A 13 12.92 -2.28 13.07
CA GLU A 13 12.39 -2.39 14.45
C GLU A 13 13.50 -2.46 15.49
N ALA A 14 14.49 -3.33 15.28
CA ALA A 14 15.61 -3.49 16.18
C ALA A 14 16.44 -2.21 16.29
N GLU A 15 16.75 -1.57 15.17
CA GLU A 15 17.58 -0.37 15.11
C GLU A 15 16.89 0.87 15.70
N ALA A 16 15.56 0.96 15.51
CA ALA A 16 14.74 2.05 16.06
C ALA A 16 14.20 1.74 17.47
N SER A 17 14.35 0.50 17.97
CA SER A 17 13.78 0.04 19.23
C SER A 17 12.27 0.27 19.34
N ILE A 18 11.53 0.03 18.25
CA ILE A 18 10.08 0.24 18.17
C ILE A 18 9.40 -0.88 17.39
N ASN A 19 8.23 -1.33 17.84
CA ASN A 19 7.45 -2.33 17.10
C ASN A 19 6.72 -1.68 15.93
N ILE A 20 6.99 -2.15 14.71
CA ILE A 20 6.39 -1.70 13.44
C ILE A 20 5.43 -2.74 12.88
N PHE A 21 5.71 -4.02 13.09
CA PHE A 21 4.88 -5.12 12.62
C PHE A 21 4.21 -5.85 13.77
N ARG A 22 2.92 -6.18 13.59
CA ARG A 22 2.18 -7.06 14.50
C ARG A 22 1.54 -8.18 13.72
N LYS A 23 1.92 -9.40 14.01
CA LYS A 23 1.34 -10.62 13.44
C LYS A 23 -0.08 -10.82 13.98
N THR A 24 -1.07 -10.72 13.11
CA THR A 24 -2.50 -10.92 13.42
C THR A 24 -3.16 -11.95 12.50
N GLY A 25 -2.47 -12.34 11.42
CA GLY A 25 -3.01 -13.14 10.34
C GLY A 25 -3.74 -12.30 9.27
N LEU A 26 -4.01 -12.95 8.15
CA LEU A 26 -4.78 -12.40 7.04
C LEU A 26 -5.78 -13.46 6.54
N LEU A 27 -7.03 -13.07 6.40
CA LEU A 27 -8.06 -13.85 5.72
C LEU A 27 -8.11 -13.43 4.26
N VAL A 28 -7.83 -14.33 3.34
CA VAL A 28 -8.07 -14.11 1.92
C VAL A 28 -9.36 -14.84 1.56
N ILE A 29 -10.37 -14.09 1.15
CA ILE A 29 -11.71 -14.57 0.84
C ILE A 29 -11.92 -14.44 -0.67
N GLY A 30 -12.37 -15.49 -1.35
CA GLY A 30 -12.56 -15.48 -2.78
C GLY A 30 -13.43 -16.65 -3.27
N ALA A 31 -13.95 -16.53 -4.49
CA ALA A 31 -14.64 -17.63 -5.14
C ALA A 31 -13.64 -18.71 -5.56
N GLU A 32 -14.04 -19.98 -5.50
CA GLU A 32 -13.16 -21.12 -5.84
C GLU A 32 -12.69 -21.08 -7.30
N GLU A 33 -13.50 -20.57 -8.20
CA GLU A 33 -13.20 -20.40 -9.63
C GLU A 33 -12.37 -19.16 -9.97
N ASP A 34 -12.16 -18.27 -8.98
CA ASP A 34 -11.37 -17.05 -9.15
C ASP A 34 -9.88 -17.38 -9.32
N ARG A 35 -9.27 -16.94 -10.43
CA ARG A 35 -7.87 -17.23 -10.75
C ARG A 35 -6.88 -16.64 -9.74
N ASP A 36 -7.17 -15.44 -9.24
CA ASP A 36 -6.31 -14.76 -8.28
C ASP A 36 -6.37 -15.47 -6.94
N PHE A 37 -7.58 -15.86 -6.49
CA PHE A 37 -7.77 -16.67 -5.29
C PHE A 37 -7.03 -18.01 -5.38
N GLN A 38 -7.16 -18.71 -6.51
CA GLN A 38 -6.45 -19.97 -6.76
C GLN A 38 -4.91 -19.78 -6.76
N GLY A 39 -4.44 -18.66 -7.33
CA GLY A 39 -3.02 -18.28 -7.32
C GLY A 39 -2.50 -18.07 -5.91
N ILE A 40 -3.19 -17.28 -5.12
CA ILE A 40 -2.86 -16.99 -3.72
C ILE A 40 -2.86 -18.28 -2.89
N ARG A 41 -3.89 -19.12 -3.03
CA ARG A 41 -4.01 -20.40 -2.34
C ARG A 41 -2.82 -21.33 -2.60
N ARG A 42 -2.34 -21.39 -3.86
CA ARG A 42 -1.16 -22.18 -4.24
C ARG A 42 0.12 -21.65 -3.59
N VAL A 43 0.29 -20.34 -3.55
CA VAL A 43 1.50 -19.71 -2.99
C VAL A 43 1.54 -19.85 -1.49
N LEU A 44 0.43 -19.61 -0.81
CA LEU A 44 0.38 -19.66 0.65
C LEU A 44 0.54 -21.07 1.21
N GLN A 45 0.15 -22.13 0.46
CA GLN A 45 0.18 -23.54 0.91
C GLN A 45 -0.44 -23.74 2.30
N GLN A 46 -1.37 -22.89 2.68
CA GLN A 46 -1.96 -22.82 4.00
C GLN A 46 -3.31 -23.50 4.08
N GLU A 47 -3.78 -23.71 5.29
CA GLU A 47 -5.03 -24.41 5.55
C GLU A 47 -6.24 -23.64 5.01
N ASN A 48 -7.06 -24.35 4.21
CA ASN A 48 -8.39 -23.86 3.86
C ASN A 48 -9.32 -24.15 5.01
N LEU A 49 -9.97 -23.14 5.54
CA LEU A 49 -11.02 -23.35 6.51
C LEU A 49 -12.31 -23.75 5.83
N THR A 50 -12.96 -24.82 6.32
CA THR A 50 -14.35 -25.07 5.98
C THR A 50 -15.22 -23.92 6.51
N ARG A 51 -16.42 -23.77 5.97
CA ARG A 51 -17.38 -22.75 6.42
C ARG A 51 -17.72 -22.87 7.91
N GLU A 52 -17.79 -24.09 8.43
CA GLU A 52 -18.02 -24.36 9.85
C GLU A 52 -16.84 -23.99 10.72
N GLN A 53 -15.62 -24.33 10.30
CA GLN A 53 -14.39 -23.96 10.98
C GLN A 53 -14.25 -22.43 11.02
N PHE A 54 -14.52 -21.75 9.88
CA PHE A 54 -14.52 -20.30 9.81
C PHE A 54 -15.52 -19.67 10.78
N ALA A 55 -16.79 -20.12 10.76
CA ALA A 55 -17.83 -19.60 11.64
C ALA A 55 -17.51 -19.81 13.12
N LYS A 56 -16.86 -20.93 13.47
CA LYS A 56 -16.41 -21.21 14.84
C LYS A 56 -15.26 -20.30 15.26
N ARG A 57 -14.30 -20.07 14.37
CA ARG A 57 -13.07 -19.28 14.66
C ARG A 57 -13.35 -17.77 14.60
N PHE A 58 -14.18 -17.32 13.67
CA PHE A 58 -14.48 -15.92 13.40
C PHE A 58 -15.98 -15.63 13.48
N SER A 59 -16.59 -15.95 14.64
CA SER A 59 -18.04 -15.87 14.85
C SER A 59 -18.64 -14.46 14.65
N SER A 60 -17.81 -13.42 14.69
CA SER A 60 -18.21 -12.02 14.42
C SER A 60 -18.21 -11.64 12.93
N VAL A 61 -17.79 -12.55 12.02
CA VAL A 61 -17.74 -12.33 10.58
C VAL A 61 -18.59 -13.36 9.87
N GLN A 62 -19.37 -12.93 8.88
CA GLN A 62 -20.13 -13.83 8.02
C GLN A 62 -19.39 -14.07 6.71
N LEU A 63 -19.09 -15.33 6.40
CA LEU A 63 -18.47 -15.68 5.13
C LEU A 63 -19.49 -15.56 3.99
N PRO A 64 -19.18 -14.78 2.91
CA PRO A 64 -20.07 -14.66 1.75
C PRO A 64 -20.45 -16.02 1.14
N ALA A 65 -21.69 -16.14 0.65
CA ALA A 65 -22.13 -17.35 -0.05
C ALA A 65 -21.29 -17.57 -1.33
N GLY A 66 -20.93 -18.82 -1.62
CA GLY A 66 -20.12 -19.18 -2.79
C GLY A 66 -18.64 -18.81 -2.69
N LYS A 67 -18.17 -18.28 -1.54
CA LYS A 67 -16.75 -17.98 -1.31
C LYS A 67 -16.13 -18.93 -0.31
N SER A 68 -14.83 -19.15 -0.49
CA SER A 68 -13.93 -19.87 0.39
C SER A 68 -12.94 -18.92 1.06
N VAL A 69 -12.21 -19.40 2.06
CA VAL A 69 -11.23 -18.60 2.79
C VAL A 69 -9.94 -19.38 3.00
N VAL A 70 -8.84 -18.69 2.76
CA VAL A 70 -7.48 -19.13 3.12
C VAL A 70 -6.94 -18.21 4.20
N VAL A 71 -6.26 -18.77 5.19
CA VAL A 71 -5.67 -18.00 6.30
C VAL A 71 -4.16 -17.97 6.14
N ASP A 72 -3.57 -16.79 6.00
CA ASP A 72 -2.13 -16.60 6.17
C ASP A 72 -1.82 -16.22 7.61
N GLU A 73 -1.35 -17.19 8.38
CA GLU A 73 -1.00 -16.99 9.79
C GLU A 73 0.22 -16.08 9.98
N ASN A 74 1.04 -15.87 8.95
CA ASN A 74 2.26 -15.07 9.05
C ASN A 74 2.03 -13.59 8.72
N ALA A 75 0.91 -13.26 8.12
CA ALA A 75 0.53 -11.89 7.81
C ALA A 75 0.12 -11.10 9.06
N GLY A 76 -0.05 -9.80 8.89
CA GLY A 76 -0.45 -8.92 9.99
C GLY A 76 -0.49 -7.45 9.58
N VAL A 77 -0.42 -6.59 10.58
CA VAL A 77 -0.49 -5.14 10.44
C VAL A 77 0.90 -4.52 10.53
N LEU A 78 1.25 -3.69 9.54
CA LEU A 78 2.36 -2.73 9.64
C LEU A 78 1.82 -1.40 10.16
N PHE A 79 2.41 -0.89 11.23
CA PHE A 79 2.12 0.44 11.75
C PHE A 79 2.86 1.48 10.91
N ALA A 80 2.21 1.94 9.85
CA ALA A 80 2.83 2.72 8.79
C ALA A 80 3.43 4.05 9.31
N ASP A 81 2.76 4.73 10.23
CA ASP A 81 3.23 5.95 10.86
C ASP A 81 4.52 5.73 11.65
N ARG A 82 4.59 4.63 12.42
CA ARG A 82 5.79 4.25 13.18
C ARG A 82 6.92 3.86 12.24
N GLY A 83 6.61 3.05 11.22
CA GLY A 83 7.58 2.65 10.20
C GLY A 83 8.21 3.85 9.51
N LEU A 84 7.39 4.79 9.02
CA LEU A 84 7.89 5.99 8.36
C LEU A 84 8.75 6.85 9.29
N LYS A 85 8.27 7.16 10.49
CA LYS A 85 9.02 7.93 11.49
C LYS A 85 10.35 7.28 11.85
N SER A 86 10.36 5.94 12.00
CA SER A 86 11.58 5.20 12.29
C SER A 86 12.60 5.31 11.17
N VAL A 87 12.18 5.10 9.92
CA VAL A 87 13.07 5.22 8.76
C VAL A 87 13.61 6.65 8.60
N GLN A 88 12.77 7.67 8.80
CA GLN A 88 13.21 9.06 8.78
C GLN A 88 14.25 9.37 9.87
N ALA A 89 14.00 8.91 11.11
CA ALA A 89 14.95 9.10 12.21
C ALA A 89 16.29 8.38 11.97
N LEU A 90 16.24 7.15 11.46
CA LEU A 90 17.44 6.40 11.08
C LEU A 90 18.21 7.08 9.94
N PHE A 91 17.51 7.57 8.92
CA PHE A 91 18.11 8.30 7.82
C PHE A 91 18.89 9.53 8.31
N GLN A 92 18.27 10.33 9.19
CA GLN A 92 18.93 11.49 9.77
C GLN A 92 20.12 11.10 10.69
N ARG A 93 19.97 10.03 11.49
CA ARG A 93 21.05 9.49 12.33
C ARG A 93 22.27 9.06 11.52
N PHE A 94 22.04 8.54 10.30
CA PHE A 94 23.10 8.18 9.36
C PHE A 94 23.62 9.36 8.51
N GLY A 95 23.25 10.59 8.85
CA GLY A 95 23.73 11.81 8.20
C GLY A 95 22.90 12.27 7.00
N GLY A 96 21.76 11.65 6.76
CA GLY A 96 20.81 12.10 5.74
C GLY A 96 20.12 13.41 6.15
N VAL A 97 19.78 14.24 5.16
CA VAL A 97 19.09 15.52 5.35
C VAL A 97 17.68 15.42 4.77
N ILE A 98 16.69 15.84 5.54
CA ILE A 98 15.28 15.91 5.11
C ILE A 98 14.89 17.38 5.01
N HIS A 99 14.33 17.76 3.88
CA HIS A 99 13.78 19.08 3.60
C HIS A 99 12.27 19.00 3.50
N ASP A 100 11.58 19.17 4.62
CA ASP A 100 10.11 19.19 4.67
C ASP A 100 9.57 20.53 4.15
N GLY A 101 8.37 20.47 3.52
CA GLY A 101 7.71 21.66 2.99
C GLY A 101 8.42 22.26 1.77
N GLU A 102 9.31 21.52 1.12
CA GLU A 102 10.09 21.97 -0.01
C GLU A 102 9.68 21.23 -1.29
N ARG A 103 8.90 21.90 -2.13
CA ARG A 103 8.41 21.32 -3.39
C ARG A 103 9.49 21.37 -4.47
N VAL A 104 9.76 20.23 -5.11
CA VAL A 104 10.57 20.17 -6.33
C VAL A 104 9.75 20.69 -7.50
N MET A 105 10.23 21.76 -8.15
CA MET A 105 9.54 22.46 -9.23
C MET A 105 10.05 22.04 -10.60
N GLU A 106 11.36 21.71 -10.70
CA GLU A 106 12.02 21.40 -11.96
C GLU A 106 13.21 20.47 -11.72
N ILE A 107 13.40 19.56 -12.64
CA ILE A 107 14.59 18.66 -12.72
C ILE A 107 15.25 18.92 -14.08
N ILE A 108 16.50 19.35 -14.06
CA ILE A 108 17.30 19.53 -15.28
C ILE A 108 18.31 18.39 -15.37
N PRO A 109 18.10 17.43 -16.27
CA PRO A 109 19.03 16.33 -16.48
C PRO A 109 20.41 16.79 -16.99
N GLY A 110 21.47 16.03 -16.67
CA GLY A 110 22.84 16.29 -17.08
C GLY A 110 23.79 15.34 -16.37
N SER A 111 25.10 15.48 -16.63
CA SER A 111 26.14 14.76 -15.85
C SER A 111 26.07 15.11 -14.36
N THR A 112 25.73 16.33 -14.06
CA THR A 112 25.26 16.82 -12.75
C THR A 112 23.83 17.27 -12.94
N ILE A 113 22.90 16.69 -12.16
CA ILE A 113 21.48 17.01 -12.22
C ILE A 113 21.23 18.26 -11.37
N THR A 114 20.49 19.23 -11.90
CA THR A 114 20.06 20.39 -11.13
C THR A 114 18.59 20.24 -10.74
N LEU A 115 18.29 20.39 -9.46
CA LEU A 115 16.92 20.43 -8.91
C LEU A 115 16.61 21.87 -8.54
N THR A 116 15.51 22.41 -9.06
CA THR A 116 14.93 23.68 -8.60
C THR A 116 13.76 23.36 -7.69
N THR A 117 13.79 23.92 -6.49
CA THR A 117 12.75 23.73 -5.48
C THR A 117 12.08 25.06 -5.14
N SER A 118 11.05 25.04 -4.29
CA SER A 118 10.41 26.26 -3.78
C SER A 118 11.37 27.15 -2.94
N ASN A 119 12.47 26.58 -2.41
CA ASN A 119 13.36 27.27 -1.48
C ASN A 119 14.77 27.50 -2.06
N GLY A 120 15.14 26.84 -3.16
CA GLY A 120 16.49 27.00 -3.73
C GLY A 120 16.81 26.04 -4.85
N LYS A 121 18.12 25.92 -5.15
CA LYS A 121 18.63 25.00 -6.15
C LYS A 121 19.64 24.06 -5.53
N TYR A 122 19.56 22.80 -5.94
CA TYR A 122 20.46 21.73 -5.54
C TYR A 122 21.12 21.11 -6.75
N GLN A 123 22.34 20.61 -6.55
CA GLN A 123 23.05 19.82 -7.53
C GLN A 123 23.32 18.41 -6.99
N ALA A 124 23.06 17.40 -7.81
CA ALA A 124 23.25 16.00 -7.44
C ALA A 124 23.90 15.21 -8.55
N ARG A 125 24.67 14.19 -8.17
CA ARG A 125 25.24 13.21 -9.12
C ARG A 125 24.18 12.23 -9.59
N SER A 126 23.25 11.87 -8.72
CA SER A 126 22.15 10.96 -9.00
C SER A 126 20.89 11.44 -8.29
N VAL A 127 19.72 11.17 -8.88
CA VAL A 127 18.41 11.49 -8.32
C VAL A 127 17.53 10.25 -8.37
N VAL A 128 16.83 9.97 -7.28
CA VAL A 128 15.80 8.94 -7.20
C VAL A 128 14.44 9.62 -7.08
N ILE A 129 13.56 9.41 -8.05
CA ILE A 129 12.21 10.00 -8.08
C ILE A 129 11.23 8.99 -7.48
N THR A 130 10.71 9.28 -6.28
CA THR A 130 9.70 8.48 -5.57
C THR A 130 8.55 9.36 -5.11
N ALA A 131 8.09 10.25 -6.01
CA ALA A 131 7.16 11.34 -5.71
C ALA A 131 5.68 10.90 -5.61
N GLY A 132 5.40 9.59 -5.52
CA GLY A 132 4.04 9.07 -5.36
C GLY A 132 3.06 9.63 -6.38
N PRO A 133 1.93 10.24 -5.96
CA PRO A 133 0.92 10.79 -6.87
C PRO A 133 1.41 11.92 -7.78
N TRP A 134 2.47 12.62 -7.38
CA TRP A 134 3.08 13.71 -8.18
C TRP A 134 4.16 13.22 -9.15
N ALA A 135 4.45 11.91 -9.19
CA ALA A 135 5.50 11.36 -10.07
C ALA A 135 5.27 11.69 -11.54
N GLN A 136 4.01 11.58 -12.03
CA GLN A 136 3.71 11.84 -13.44
C GLN A 136 4.13 13.26 -13.87
N SER A 137 3.83 14.28 -13.08
CA SER A 137 4.18 15.67 -13.44
C SER A 137 5.68 15.90 -13.51
N LEU A 138 6.45 15.30 -12.58
CA LEU A 138 7.91 15.38 -12.59
C LEU A 138 8.52 14.60 -13.75
N LEU A 139 7.99 13.43 -14.07
CA LEU A 139 8.48 12.59 -15.16
C LEU A 139 8.20 13.24 -16.53
N THR A 140 7.01 13.80 -16.73
CA THR A 140 6.68 14.56 -17.96
C THR A 140 7.65 15.72 -18.17
N SER A 141 8.05 16.43 -17.10
CA SER A 141 8.98 17.56 -17.20
C SER A 141 10.40 17.16 -17.68
N ILE A 142 10.74 15.90 -17.58
CA ILE A 142 12.03 15.32 -18.05
C ILE A 142 11.86 14.42 -19.28
N GLY A 143 10.71 14.50 -19.97
CA GLY A 143 10.46 13.81 -21.23
C GLY A 143 10.03 12.34 -21.09
N ILE A 144 9.48 11.94 -19.94
CA ILE A 144 8.93 10.59 -19.75
C ILE A 144 7.40 10.67 -19.58
N GLU A 145 6.69 9.96 -20.43
CA GLU A 145 5.25 9.72 -20.30
C GLU A 145 5.03 8.28 -19.85
N LEU A 146 4.41 8.10 -18.67
CA LEU A 146 4.06 6.80 -18.11
C LEU A 146 2.55 6.73 -17.90
N PRO A 147 1.93 5.55 -18.04
CA PRO A 147 0.49 5.40 -17.85
C PRO A 147 0.15 5.34 -16.35
N LEU A 148 0.54 6.37 -15.59
CA LEU A 148 0.25 6.52 -14.19
C LEU A 148 -1.08 7.24 -13.99
N GLN A 149 -1.96 6.67 -13.19
CA GLN A 149 -3.21 7.29 -12.79
C GLN A 149 -3.26 7.46 -11.28
N THR A 150 -3.53 8.68 -10.83
CA THR A 150 -3.83 8.93 -9.42
C THR A 150 -5.30 8.67 -9.15
N LEU A 151 -5.56 7.88 -8.11
CA LEU A 151 -6.90 7.60 -7.59
C LEU A 151 -7.03 8.21 -6.19
N ARG A 152 -8.14 8.89 -5.94
CA ARG A 152 -8.58 9.27 -4.60
C ARG A 152 -9.25 8.07 -3.95
N ILE A 153 -8.85 7.75 -2.74
CA ILE A 153 -9.32 6.58 -1.98
C ILE A 153 -10.05 7.06 -0.72
N ASN A 154 -11.27 6.58 -0.51
CA ASN A 154 -11.98 6.78 0.74
C ASN A 154 -11.51 5.73 1.76
N VAL A 155 -11.02 6.20 2.89
CA VAL A 155 -10.57 5.36 4.01
C VAL A 155 -11.62 5.45 5.11
N CYS A 156 -12.37 4.36 5.30
CA CYS A 156 -13.51 4.33 6.20
C CYS A 156 -13.23 3.52 7.46
N TYR A 157 -13.62 4.08 8.60
CA TYR A 157 -13.54 3.44 9.92
C TYR A 157 -14.94 3.24 10.50
N TRP A 158 -15.24 2.01 10.88
CA TRP A 158 -16.58 1.54 11.26
C TRP A 158 -16.63 1.23 12.75
N LYS A 159 -17.61 1.83 13.46
CA LYS A 159 -17.73 1.70 14.91
C LYS A 159 -18.16 0.29 15.31
N GLU A 160 -17.43 -0.31 16.23
CA GLU A 160 -17.82 -1.55 16.90
C GLU A 160 -19.06 -1.33 17.77
N LYS A 161 -20.08 -2.20 17.65
CA LYS A 161 -21.24 -2.21 18.56
C LYS A 161 -20.85 -2.64 19.96
N ILE A 162 -19.90 -3.57 20.06
CA ILE A 162 -19.27 -4.03 21.30
C ILE A 162 -17.77 -3.77 21.19
N PRO A 163 -17.20 -2.83 21.96
CA PRO A 163 -15.79 -2.48 21.88
C PRO A 163 -14.86 -3.67 22.05
N GLY A 164 -13.83 -3.75 21.20
CA GLY A 164 -12.83 -4.81 21.20
C GLY A 164 -13.24 -6.10 20.50
N THR A 165 -14.41 -6.15 19.83
CA THR A 165 -14.81 -7.31 19.02
C THR A 165 -13.85 -7.58 17.88
N TYR A 166 -13.42 -6.53 17.17
CA TYR A 166 -12.52 -6.58 16.02
C TYR A 166 -11.14 -5.97 16.34
N GLY A 167 -10.78 -5.94 17.62
CA GLY A 167 -9.59 -5.24 18.09
C GLY A 167 -8.29 -6.00 17.79
N ILE A 168 -7.24 -5.26 17.45
CA ILE A 168 -5.88 -5.79 17.25
C ILE A 168 -5.36 -6.48 18.53
N GLN A 169 -5.82 -6.07 19.72
CA GLN A 169 -5.43 -6.66 20.99
C GLN A 169 -5.93 -8.10 21.16
N LYS A 170 -6.98 -8.48 20.45
CA LYS A 170 -7.50 -9.85 20.38
C LYS A 170 -6.92 -10.63 19.21
N ASN A 171 -5.91 -10.08 18.52
CA ASN A 171 -5.34 -10.62 17.28
C ASN A 171 -6.41 -10.88 16.21
N PHE A 172 -7.43 -9.97 16.12
CA PHE A 172 -8.36 -10.05 15.00
C PHE A 172 -7.58 -9.87 13.70
N PRO A 173 -7.74 -10.76 12.69
CA PRO A 173 -6.93 -10.74 11.48
C PRO A 173 -7.27 -9.57 10.56
N CYS A 174 -6.33 -9.22 9.70
CA CYS A 174 -6.63 -8.48 8.47
C CYS A 174 -7.49 -9.35 7.56
N PHE A 175 -8.20 -8.75 6.59
CA PHE A 175 -8.86 -9.51 5.54
C PHE A 175 -8.80 -8.80 4.19
N ILE A 176 -8.93 -9.59 3.13
CA ILE A 176 -9.24 -9.12 1.80
C ILE A 176 -10.31 -10.03 1.21
N ASP A 177 -11.39 -9.46 0.70
CA ASP A 177 -12.45 -10.15 -0.04
C ASP A 177 -12.32 -9.77 -1.52
N LEU A 178 -11.82 -10.71 -2.31
CA LEU A 178 -11.58 -10.55 -3.74
C LEU A 178 -12.93 -10.44 -4.48
N ARG A 179 -13.05 -9.42 -5.32
CA ARG A 179 -14.28 -9.12 -6.10
C ARG A 179 -15.53 -9.14 -5.21
N ALA A 180 -15.48 -8.28 -4.19
CA ALA A 180 -16.53 -8.20 -3.17
C ALA A 180 -17.89 -7.80 -3.79
N LEU A 181 -18.97 -8.39 -3.29
CA LEU A 181 -20.34 -8.12 -3.71
C LEU A 181 -20.58 -8.27 -5.24
N GLY A 182 -19.76 -9.08 -5.94
CA GLY A 182 -19.86 -9.25 -7.39
C GLY A 182 -19.28 -8.07 -8.20
N SER A 183 -18.57 -7.15 -7.56
CA SER A 183 -17.83 -6.08 -8.25
C SER A 183 -16.53 -6.60 -8.86
N GLN A 184 -15.80 -5.74 -9.56
CA GLN A 184 -14.45 -6.04 -10.02
C GLN A 184 -13.37 -5.68 -8.98
N ASP A 185 -13.77 -4.97 -7.91
CA ASP A 185 -12.88 -4.46 -6.89
C ASP A 185 -12.94 -5.29 -5.61
N ASP A 186 -11.84 -5.25 -4.87
CA ASP A 186 -11.68 -5.97 -3.62
C ASP A 186 -12.09 -5.06 -2.44
N VAL A 187 -12.63 -5.66 -1.38
CA VAL A 187 -12.81 -4.99 -0.09
C VAL A 187 -11.79 -5.55 0.89
N TYR A 188 -11.07 -4.68 1.57
CA TYR A 188 -10.11 -5.08 2.57
C TYR A 188 -10.39 -4.43 3.93
N GLY A 189 -9.88 -5.04 4.99
CA GLY A 189 -9.96 -4.46 6.30
C GLY A 189 -8.80 -4.79 7.21
N LEU A 190 -8.62 -3.91 8.18
CA LEU A 190 -7.62 -4.03 9.24
C LEU A 190 -8.32 -3.99 10.60
N PRO A 191 -7.83 -4.73 11.60
CA PRO A 191 -8.40 -4.69 12.94
C PRO A 191 -8.36 -3.29 13.55
N SER A 192 -9.29 -3.03 14.48
CA SER A 192 -9.34 -1.78 15.22
C SER A 192 -8.02 -1.53 15.94
N ASN A 193 -7.35 -0.44 15.59
CA ASN A 193 -6.04 -0.04 16.11
C ASN A 193 -5.83 1.48 16.11
N GLU A 194 -5.87 2.12 14.93
CA GLU A 194 -5.58 3.56 14.75
C GLU A 194 -6.59 4.41 15.53
N TYR A 195 -7.86 4.06 15.45
CA TYR A 195 -8.95 4.62 16.22
C TYR A 195 -9.53 3.52 17.12
N PRO A 196 -9.34 3.55 18.45
CA PRO A 196 -9.87 2.53 19.35
C PRO A 196 -11.38 2.33 19.20
N GLY A 197 -11.82 1.08 18.98
CA GLY A 197 -13.22 0.75 18.75
C GLY A 197 -13.73 1.02 17.33
N LEU A 198 -12.84 1.39 16.40
CA LEU A 198 -13.18 1.56 14.98
C LEU A 198 -12.35 0.60 14.12
N MET A 199 -13.03 -0.29 13.40
CA MET A 199 -12.38 -1.17 12.42
C MET A 199 -12.27 -0.47 11.07
N LYS A 200 -11.12 -0.56 10.42
CA LYS A 200 -10.91 -0.04 9.07
C LYS A 200 -11.43 -1.05 8.04
N ILE A 201 -12.36 -0.64 7.18
CA ILE A 201 -12.82 -1.43 6.02
C ILE A 201 -13.01 -0.49 4.84
N CYS A 202 -12.36 -0.78 3.71
CA CYS A 202 -12.31 0.10 2.55
C CYS A 202 -12.41 -0.71 1.25
N LEU A 203 -12.84 -0.03 0.18
CA LEU A 203 -12.69 -0.53 -1.18
C LEU A 203 -11.23 -0.36 -1.62
N HIS A 204 -10.67 -1.37 -2.29
CA HIS A 204 -9.30 -1.32 -2.85
C HIS A 204 -9.30 -0.69 -4.25
N SER A 205 -10.07 0.35 -4.42
CA SER A 205 -10.22 1.15 -5.64
C SER A 205 -10.66 2.56 -5.27
N GLY A 206 -10.73 3.45 -6.26
CA GLY A 206 -11.16 4.82 -6.03
C GLY A 206 -11.42 5.58 -7.32
N THR A 207 -11.70 6.86 -7.20
CA THR A 207 -12.01 7.74 -8.33
C THR A 207 -10.76 8.43 -8.86
N PRO A 208 -10.58 8.58 -10.18
CA PRO A 208 -9.51 9.38 -10.75
C PRO A 208 -9.49 10.79 -10.18
N SER A 209 -8.31 11.28 -9.82
CA SER A 209 -8.15 12.61 -9.22
C SER A 209 -6.78 13.19 -9.58
N GLN A 210 -6.71 14.51 -9.62
CA GLN A 210 -5.42 15.19 -9.60
C GLN A 210 -4.90 15.23 -8.13
N PRO A 211 -3.59 15.05 -7.89
CA PRO A 211 -3.06 15.01 -6.53
C PRO A 211 -3.41 16.24 -5.69
N ASP A 212 -3.30 17.42 -6.27
CA ASP A 212 -3.57 18.70 -5.58
C ASP A 212 -5.09 19.01 -5.47
N GLU A 213 -5.96 18.12 -6.00
CA GLU A 213 -7.42 18.27 -6.01
C GLU A 213 -8.15 17.16 -5.25
N ARG A 214 -7.40 16.29 -4.57
CA ARG A 214 -7.94 15.12 -3.85
C ARG A 214 -9.19 15.43 -3.02
N ASP A 215 -9.21 16.57 -2.34
CA ASP A 215 -10.27 16.92 -1.38
C ASP A 215 -11.34 17.84 -1.97
N LYS A 216 -11.22 18.26 -3.26
CA LYS A 216 -12.15 19.22 -3.88
C LYS A 216 -13.46 18.60 -4.36
N ASN A 217 -13.42 17.36 -4.85
CA ASN A 217 -14.58 16.68 -5.44
C ASN A 217 -14.78 15.30 -4.78
N PRO A 218 -15.39 15.24 -3.59
CA PRO A 218 -15.66 13.98 -2.93
C PRO A 218 -16.66 13.14 -3.74
N SER A 219 -16.37 11.86 -3.94
CA SER A 219 -17.31 10.86 -4.42
C SER A 219 -17.57 9.87 -3.29
N ASP A 220 -18.83 9.59 -3.02
CA ASP A 220 -19.27 8.72 -1.92
C ASP A 220 -19.90 7.41 -2.43
N GLU A 221 -19.79 7.12 -3.74
CA GLU A 221 -20.40 5.94 -4.35
C GLU A 221 -19.84 4.64 -3.78
N ASP A 222 -18.53 4.57 -3.56
CA ASP A 222 -17.85 3.43 -2.94
C ASP A 222 -18.24 3.25 -1.47
N ILE A 223 -18.56 4.33 -0.75
CA ILE A 223 -18.96 4.28 0.66
C ILE A 223 -20.24 3.47 0.84
N LYS A 224 -21.21 3.66 -0.06
CA LYS A 224 -22.46 2.89 -0.03
C LYS A 224 -22.19 1.40 -0.22
N MET A 225 -21.36 1.04 -1.20
CA MET A 225 -20.97 -0.35 -1.44
C MET A 225 -20.30 -0.97 -0.21
N VAL A 226 -19.35 -0.27 0.41
CA VAL A 226 -18.68 -0.75 1.62
C VAL A 226 -19.64 -0.79 2.81
N SER A 227 -20.60 0.13 2.93
CA SER A 227 -21.66 0.11 3.96
C SER A 227 -22.54 -1.15 3.83
N ASP A 228 -22.95 -1.49 2.62
CA ASP A 228 -23.72 -2.70 2.32
C ASP A 228 -22.91 -3.97 2.66
N PHE A 229 -21.62 -3.97 2.32
CA PHE A 229 -20.69 -5.04 2.68
C PHE A 229 -20.57 -5.19 4.21
N VAL A 230 -20.35 -4.11 4.94
CA VAL A 230 -20.24 -4.09 6.40
C VAL A 230 -21.54 -4.58 7.04
N SER A 231 -22.69 -4.07 6.58
CA SER A 231 -24.01 -4.49 7.08
C SER A 231 -24.24 -5.98 6.95
N LYS A 232 -23.78 -6.57 5.84
CA LYS A 232 -24.03 -7.97 5.51
C LYS A 232 -23.05 -8.93 6.18
N TYR A 233 -21.77 -8.57 6.23
CA TYR A 233 -20.72 -9.52 6.63
C TYR A 233 -20.06 -9.23 7.97
N PHE A 234 -20.24 -8.04 8.52
CA PHE A 234 -19.70 -7.61 9.82
C PHE A 234 -20.80 -7.13 10.77
N PRO A 235 -21.71 -8.01 11.23
CA PRO A 235 -22.90 -7.62 12.00
C PRO A 235 -22.58 -6.93 13.32
N GLY A 236 -21.34 -7.05 13.82
CA GLY A 236 -20.85 -6.36 15.02
C GLY A 236 -20.41 -4.92 14.79
N LEU A 237 -20.48 -4.41 13.54
CA LEU A 237 -20.18 -3.02 13.21
C LEU A 237 -21.46 -2.21 12.94
N VAL A 238 -21.39 -0.90 13.14
CA VAL A 238 -22.41 0.05 12.69
C VAL A 238 -22.14 0.33 11.21
N PRO A 239 -23.12 0.08 10.29
CA PRO A 239 -22.88 0.16 8.84
C PRO A 239 -22.94 1.61 8.30
N VAL A 240 -22.39 2.55 9.06
CA VAL A 240 -22.16 3.95 8.67
C VAL A 240 -20.77 4.30 9.16
N PRO A 241 -19.87 4.82 8.32
CA PRO A 241 -18.54 5.15 8.76
C PRO A 241 -18.55 6.23 9.84
N ALA A 242 -17.83 5.99 10.94
CA ALA A 242 -17.70 6.94 12.05
C ALA A 242 -16.61 7.98 11.78
N VAL A 243 -15.58 7.59 11.03
CA VAL A 243 -14.49 8.45 10.57
C VAL A 243 -14.22 8.14 9.11
N MET A 244 -13.98 9.17 8.31
CA MET A 244 -13.53 9.07 6.93
C MET A 244 -12.28 9.91 6.74
N GLU A 245 -11.29 9.32 6.08
CA GLU A 245 -10.06 9.98 5.65
C GLU A 245 -9.88 9.75 4.15
N HIS A 246 -8.98 10.52 3.55
CA HIS A 246 -8.69 10.39 2.13
C HIS A 246 -7.21 10.18 1.89
N CYS A 247 -6.89 9.16 1.11
CA CYS A 247 -5.54 8.94 0.62
C CYS A 247 -5.52 8.88 -0.91
N MET A 248 -4.35 8.61 -1.47
CA MET A 248 -4.18 8.49 -2.91
C MET A 248 -3.40 7.21 -3.24
N TYR A 249 -3.85 6.53 -4.31
CA TYR A 249 -3.03 5.53 -4.98
C TYR A 249 -2.47 6.14 -6.27
N THR A 250 -1.29 5.68 -6.66
CA THR A 250 -0.76 5.90 -8.01
C THR A 250 -0.70 4.54 -8.68
N VAL A 251 -1.58 4.31 -9.65
CA VAL A 251 -1.76 3.00 -10.27
C VAL A 251 -1.20 2.96 -11.68
N THR A 252 -0.69 1.80 -12.06
CA THR A 252 -0.33 1.41 -13.41
C THR A 252 -1.45 0.54 -14.01
N PRO A 253 -1.55 0.38 -15.34
CA PRO A 253 -2.57 -0.47 -15.96
C PRO A 253 -2.51 -1.94 -15.52
N ASP A 254 -1.29 -2.45 -15.27
CA ASP A 254 -1.04 -3.82 -14.80
C ASP A 254 -0.99 -3.95 -13.28
N LYS A 255 -1.15 -2.85 -12.55
CA LYS A 255 -1.06 -2.75 -11.09
C LYS A 255 0.30 -3.17 -10.50
N ASP A 256 1.35 -3.30 -11.33
CA ASP A 256 2.71 -3.59 -10.91
C ASP A 256 3.56 -2.31 -10.81
N PHE A 257 4.67 -2.41 -10.05
CA PHE A 257 5.56 -1.29 -9.79
C PHE A 257 6.36 -0.86 -11.02
N ILE A 258 6.87 0.37 -11.02
CA ILE A 258 7.89 0.85 -11.95
C ILE A 258 9.17 1.07 -11.16
N LEU A 259 10.23 0.33 -11.51
CA LEU A 259 11.57 0.40 -10.92
C LEU A 259 12.59 0.38 -12.05
N ASP A 260 13.07 1.55 -12.47
CA ASP A 260 13.96 1.65 -13.62
C ASP A 260 14.82 2.92 -13.59
N HIS A 261 15.75 3.00 -14.51
CA HIS A 261 16.42 4.24 -14.88
C HIS A 261 15.61 5.03 -15.89
N HIS A 262 15.87 6.32 -15.95
CA HIS A 262 15.44 7.15 -17.08
C HIS A 262 16.09 6.63 -18.38
N PRO A 263 15.32 6.47 -19.48
CA PRO A 263 15.86 5.88 -20.72
C PRO A 263 17.11 6.56 -21.29
N SER A 264 17.23 7.88 -21.12
CA SER A 264 18.35 8.68 -21.65
C SER A 264 19.32 9.19 -20.58
N HIS A 265 19.00 9.05 -19.29
CA HIS A 265 19.79 9.59 -18.17
C HIS A 265 19.92 8.56 -17.07
N SER A 266 20.95 7.72 -17.14
CA SER A 266 21.16 6.60 -16.20
C SER A 266 21.35 7.02 -14.74
N ASN A 267 21.64 8.29 -14.48
CA ASN A 267 21.76 8.84 -13.13
C ASN A 267 20.41 9.34 -12.56
N ILE A 268 19.29 9.15 -13.28
CA ILE A 268 17.94 9.37 -12.77
C ILE A 268 17.27 8.01 -12.64
N VAL A 269 16.87 7.67 -11.41
CA VAL A 269 16.19 6.41 -11.04
C VAL A 269 14.74 6.70 -10.65
N ILE A 270 13.84 5.82 -11.04
CA ILE A 270 12.39 6.01 -10.88
C ILE A 270 11.81 4.87 -10.09
N GLY A 271 11.07 5.21 -9.03
CA GLY A 271 10.21 4.30 -8.27
C GLY A 271 8.79 4.86 -8.20
N ALA A 272 7.85 4.27 -8.95
CA ALA A 272 6.49 4.79 -9.08
C ALA A 272 5.45 3.68 -9.27
N GLY A 273 4.16 4.05 -9.29
CA GLY A 273 3.07 3.15 -9.65
C GLY A 273 2.84 2.01 -8.65
N PHE A 274 2.95 2.27 -7.34
CA PHE A 274 2.86 1.22 -6.32
C PHE A 274 1.44 0.68 -6.09
N SER A 275 0.45 1.19 -6.78
CA SER A 275 -0.90 0.63 -6.97
C SER A 275 -1.61 0.19 -5.69
N GLY A 276 -1.40 0.94 -4.59
CA GLY A 276 -2.05 0.71 -3.29
C GLY A 276 -1.45 -0.39 -2.42
N HIS A 277 -0.36 -1.06 -2.85
CA HIS A 277 0.23 -2.17 -2.09
C HIS A 277 1.75 -2.06 -1.88
N GLY A 278 2.35 -0.90 -2.12
CA GLY A 278 3.80 -0.68 -2.08
C GLY A 278 4.41 -0.62 -0.68
N PHE A 279 3.71 -0.12 0.35
CA PHE A 279 4.30 0.18 1.65
C PHE A 279 4.99 -1.02 2.30
N LYS A 280 4.38 -2.21 2.25
CA LYS A 280 4.98 -3.44 2.79
C LYS A 280 6.32 -3.80 2.13
N PHE A 281 6.53 -3.39 0.89
CA PHE A 281 7.76 -3.62 0.13
C PHE A 281 8.79 -2.50 0.28
N ALA A 282 8.49 -1.41 0.97
CA ALA A 282 9.33 -0.23 1.03
C ALA A 282 10.82 -0.50 1.33
N PRO A 283 11.21 -1.38 2.26
CA PRO A 283 12.62 -1.65 2.52
C PRO A 283 13.33 -2.33 1.35
N VAL A 284 12.68 -3.31 0.70
CA VAL A 284 13.26 -4.00 -0.47
C VAL A 284 13.30 -3.08 -1.69
N ILE A 285 12.25 -2.27 -1.90
CA ILE A 285 12.24 -1.26 -2.96
C ILE A 285 13.34 -0.22 -2.73
N GLY A 286 13.50 0.26 -1.50
CA GLY A 286 14.58 1.18 -1.14
C GLY A 286 15.96 0.61 -1.44
N LYS A 287 16.18 -0.68 -1.14
CA LYS A 287 17.42 -1.39 -1.48
C LYS A 287 17.65 -1.42 -3.01
N ILE A 288 16.64 -1.82 -3.78
CA ILE A 288 16.71 -1.88 -5.26
C ILE A 288 17.02 -0.49 -5.85
N LEU A 289 16.29 0.54 -5.43
CA LEU A 289 16.49 1.91 -5.92
C LEU A 289 17.88 2.46 -5.54
N SER A 290 18.39 2.10 -4.36
CA SER A 290 19.75 2.44 -3.94
C SER A 290 20.79 1.75 -4.84
N GLU A 291 20.64 0.45 -5.08
CA GLU A 291 21.52 -0.32 -5.98
C GLU A 291 21.55 0.29 -7.39
N LEU A 292 20.38 0.63 -7.95
CA LEU A 292 20.28 1.31 -9.25
C LEU A 292 20.98 2.68 -9.21
N SER A 293 20.75 3.49 -8.17
CA SER A 293 21.33 4.84 -8.07
C SER A 293 22.86 4.84 -7.95
N LEU A 294 23.44 3.74 -7.47
CA LEU A 294 24.87 3.50 -7.37
C LEU A 294 25.46 2.81 -8.61
N GLY A 295 24.65 2.53 -9.63
CA GLY A 295 25.08 1.81 -10.83
C GLY A 295 25.36 0.33 -10.57
N SER A 296 24.85 -0.24 -9.48
CA SER A 296 25.02 -1.65 -9.15
C SER A 296 23.89 -2.49 -9.77
N GLN A 297 24.17 -3.77 -9.99
CA GLN A 297 23.13 -4.70 -10.43
C GLN A 297 22.13 -4.92 -9.29
N PRO A 298 20.82 -4.81 -9.54
CA PRO A 298 19.81 -5.08 -8.52
C PRO A 298 19.89 -6.50 -7.97
N SER A 299 19.71 -6.64 -6.66
CA SER A 299 19.69 -7.93 -5.97
C SER A 299 18.50 -8.83 -6.35
N TYR A 300 17.53 -8.29 -7.09
CA TYR A 300 16.35 -8.98 -7.58
C TYR A 300 16.20 -8.78 -9.08
N ASP A 301 15.60 -9.74 -9.74
CA ASP A 301 15.13 -9.55 -11.11
C ASP A 301 14.00 -8.53 -11.11
N ILE A 302 14.23 -7.40 -11.76
CA ILE A 302 13.29 -6.29 -11.93
C ILE A 302 12.77 -6.16 -13.35
N SER A 303 12.96 -7.18 -14.20
CA SER A 303 12.56 -7.15 -15.61
C SER A 303 11.08 -6.82 -15.79
N SER A 304 10.22 -7.36 -14.92
CA SER A 304 8.78 -7.07 -14.91
C SER A 304 8.42 -5.65 -14.46
N PHE A 305 9.35 -4.90 -13.90
CA PHE A 305 9.12 -3.55 -13.39
C PHE A 305 9.71 -2.45 -14.27
N LYS A 306 10.25 -2.81 -15.44
CA LYS A 306 10.85 -1.88 -16.37
C LYS A 306 9.82 -0.95 -17.04
N ILE A 307 10.26 0.28 -17.34
CA ILE A 307 9.46 1.27 -18.09
C ILE A 307 9.08 0.73 -19.47
N SER A 308 9.99 -0.02 -20.10
CA SER A 308 9.82 -0.54 -21.45
C SER A 308 8.68 -1.55 -21.64
N ARG A 309 7.98 -1.93 -20.54
CA ARG A 309 6.78 -2.80 -20.63
C ARG A 309 5.51 -2.04 -21.05
N PHE A 310 5.59 -0.73 -21.08
CA PHE A 310 4.57 0.20 -21.56
C PHE A 310 5.04 0.87 -22.86
#